data_1de92a7f8225847a2708c4dfb00b251e
#
_entry.id   1de92a7f8225847a2708c4dfb00b251e
#
_cell.length_a   1.000
_cell.length_b   1.000
_cell.length_c   1.000
_cell.angle_alpha   90.00
_cell.angle_beta   90.00
_cell.angle_gamma   90.00
#
_symmetry.space_group_name_H-M   'P 1'
#
loop_
_entity.id
_entity.type
_entity.pdbx_description
1 polymer ?
#
loop_
_entity_poly.entity_id
_entity_poly.type
_entity_poly.pdbx_seq_one_letter_code
_entity_poly.pdbx_strand_id
1 'polypeptide(L)'
;MKEAKLWTRNFLLVILASAIGTVGAIAGGFALAFLVFDETGSTLASALIVAIQLLPHLLLPVLIAPFMDRLPRKSFLVAGDIANAVLLAGMGLWLLFFNFSYLGYLAVSLLLACIGAVDELAFTSIYPELIPEGAEQKGYAVSSMLYPVLKVIMTPLAAVLLDTLGVAWILIAQSGLSFAAAITESFIHLDETERQHRTPYSLQAWAGDIREAVQYLKEERGLRSVYEYMAVTNGVASGFSPILVAFFRTFPGFTAAMYSA
;
A
#
# COMPACT_ATOMS: atom_id res chain seq x y z
N MET A 1 21.03 -13.19 -28.54
CA MET A 1 20.07 -12.22 -27.98
C MET A 1 20.84 -11.31 -27.01
N LYS A 2 20.88 -9.99 -27.22
CA LYS A 2 21.46 -9.08 -26.23
C LYS A 2 20.54 -9.11 -25.01
N GLU A 3 21.07 -9.46 -23.84
CA GLU A 3 20.31 -9.33 -22.61
C GLU A 3 19.86 -7.88 -22.45
N ALA A 4 18.54 -7.67 -22.36
CA ALA A 4 17.99 -6.35 -22.10
C ALA A 4 18.49 -5.87 -20.73
N LYS A 5 19.08 -4.68 -20.66
CA LYS A 5 19.53 -4.08 -19.39
C LYS A 5 18.27 -3.68 -18.60
N LEU A 6 17.96 -4.40 -17.52
CA LEU A 6 16.85 -4.10 -16.63
C LEU A 6 16.95 -2.69 -16.02
N TRP A 7 18.16 -2.29 -15.63
CA TRP A 7 18.43 -1.04 -14.91
C TRP A 7 18.39 0.18 -15.83
N THR A 8 17.19 0.50 -16.33
CA THR A 8 16.91 1.77 -17.02
C THR A 8 16.69 2.87 -16.00
N ARG A 9 16.78 4.14 -16.44
CA ARG A 9 16.52 5.30 -15.57
C ARG A 9 15.13 5.24 -14.95
N ASN A 10 14.10 4.95 -15.72
CA ASN A 10 12.73 4.88 -15.24
C ASN A 10 12.53 3.71 -14.25
N PHE A 11 13.12 2.54 -14.53
CA PHE A 11 13.05 1.40 -13.64
C PHE A 11 13.77 1.68 -12.31
N LEU A 12 14.93 2.33 -12.33
CA LEU A 12 15.64 2.74 -11.11
C LEU A 12 14.81 3.75 -10.30
N LEU A 13 14.19 4.72 -10.94
CA LEU A 13 13.38 5.73 -10.27
C LEU A 13 12.16 5.10 -9.57
N VAL A 14 11.44 4.20 -10.24
CA VAL A 14 10.27 3.55 -9.64
C VAL A 14 10.65 2.64 -8.48
N ILE A 15 11.73 1.87 -8.60
CA ILE A 15 12.22 1.01 -7.50
C ILE A 15 12.70 1.86 -6.32
N LEU A 16 13.39 2.96 -6.57
CA LEU A 16 13.84 3.87 -5.53
C LEU A 16 12.66 4.54 -4.80
N ALA A 17 11.67 5.07 -5.53
CA ALA A 17 10.48 5.64 -4.95
C ALA A 17 9.72 4.62 -4.10
N SER A 18 9.49 3.40 -4.64
CA SER A 18 8.85 2.30 -3.91
C SER A 18 9.63 1.90 -2.66
N ALA A 19 10.97 1.89 -2.70
CA ALA A 19 11.79 1.59 -1.53
C ALA A 19 11.63 2.67 -0.44
N ILE A 20 11.69 3.95 -0.82
CA ILE A 20 11.52 5.09 0.09
C ILE A 20 10.13 5.05 0.74
N GLY A 21 9.06 4.89 -0.06
CA GLY A 21 7.69 4.79 0.44
C GLY A 21 7.49 3.59 1.37
N THR A 22 8.02 2.42 1.00
CA THR A 22 7.93 1.19 1.80
C THR A 22 8.62 1.32 3.16
N VAL A 23 9.81 1.94 3.21
CA VAL A 23 10.53 2.21 4.48
C VAL A 23 9.65 3.03 5.41
N GLY A 24 9.07 4.12 4.90
CA GLY A 24 8.15 4.96 5.67
C GLY A 24 6.90 4.21 6.13
N ALA A 25 6.28 3.45 5.22
CA ALA A 25 5.04 2.72 5.50
C ALA A 25 5.23 1.63 6.58
N ILE A 26 6.35 0.90 6.57
CA ILE A 26 6.65 -0.09 7.61
C ILE A 26 6.84 0.58 8.97
N ALA A 27 7.63 1.66 9.04
CA ALA A 27 7.89 2.36 10.29
C ALA A 27 6.62 3.01 10.86
N GLY A 28 5.84 3.71 10.02
CA GLY A 28 4.62 4.38 10.43
C GLY A 28 3.50 3.40 10.79
N GLY A 29 3.33 2.33 10.02
CA GLY A 29 2.35 1.28 10.33
C GLY A 29 2.64 0.59 11.67
N PHE A 30 3.92 0.32 11.95
CA PHE A 30 4.36 -0.19 13.25
C PHE A 30 4.02 0.79 14.37
N ALA A 31 4.40 2.07 14.22
CA ALA A 31 4.17 3.10 15.22
C ALA A 31 2.67 3.33 15.50
N LEU A 32 1.83 3.35 14.46
CA LEU A 32 0.38 3.50 14.59
C LEU A 32 -0.28 2.33 15.33
N ALA A 33 0.17 1.10 15.06
CA ALA A 33 -0.37 -0.08 15.75
C ALA A 33 -0.12 -0.01 17.27
N PHE A 34 1.06 0.43 17.67
CA PHE A 34 1.41 0.62 19.09
C PHE A 34 0.66 1.81 19.70
N LEU A 35 0.60 2.95 19.03
CA LEU A 35 -0.10 4.14 19.52
C LEU A 35 -1.54 3.82 19.91
N VAL A 36 -2.28 3.16 19.03
CA VAL A 36 -3.70 2.87 19.28
C VAL A 36 -3.87 1.94 20.49
N PHE A 37 -2.98 0.96 20.64
CA PHE A 37 -3.00 0.05 21.78
C PHE A 37 -2.65 0.80 23.08
N ASP A 38 -1.61 1.62 23.08
CA ASP A 38 -1.14 2.32 24.27
C ASP A 38 -2.17 3.35 24.76
N GLU A 39 -2.85 4.05 23.84
CA GLU A 39 -3.84 5.07 24.18
C GLU A 39 -5.22 4.50 24.56
N THR A 40 -5.60 3.35 23.97
CA THR A 40 -6.95 2.79 24.21
C THR A 40 -6.96 1.60 25.17
N GLY A 41 -5.81 0.95 25.38
CA GLY A 41 -5.73 -0.32 26.12
C GLY A 41 -6.50 -1.47 25.47
N SER A 42 -6.99 -1.30 24.23
CA SER A 42 -7.91 -2.21 23.56
C SER A 42 -7.30 -2.82 22.30
N THR A 43 -7.11 -4.14 22.33
CA THR A 43 -6.72 -4.91 21.14
C THR A 43 -7.79 -4.86 20.05
N LEU A 44 -9.07 -4.75 20.43
CA LEU A 44 -10.17 -4.60 19.48
C LEU A 44 -10.09 -3.27 18.73
N ALA A 45 -9.74 -2.18 19.41
CA ALA A 45 -9.56 -0.87 18.78
C ALA A 45 -8.42 -0.89 17.75
N SER A 46 -7.29 -1.50 18.09
CA SER A 46 -6.16 -1.68 17.15
C SER A 46 -6.54 -2.57 15.96
N ALA A 47 -7.25 -3.68 16.22
CA ALA A 47 -7.72 -4.57 15.16
C ALA A 47 -8.72 -3.88 14.22
N LEU A 48 -9.59 -3.00 14.76
CA LEU A 48 -10.57 -2.28 13.94
C LEU A 48 -9.91 -1.30 12.96
N ILE A 49 -8.82 -0.62 13.37
CA ILE A 49 -8.06 0.23 12.44
C ILE A 49 -7.48 -0.59 11.29
N VAL A 50 -6.92 -1.77 11.57
CA VAL A 50 -6.41 -2.65 10.51
C VAL A 50 -7.55 -3.16 9.63
N ALA A 51 -8.67 -3.58 10.23
CA ALA A 51 -9.81 -4.11 9.49
C ALA A 51 -10.46 -3.07 8.57
N ILE A 52 -10.59 -1.82 9.01
CA ILE A 52 -11.20 -0.76 8.19
C ILE A 52 -10.33 -0.41 6.98
N GLN A 53 -9.02 -0.57 7.07
CA GLN A 53 -8.10 -0.34 5.96
C GLN A 53 -8.25 -1.39 4.83
N LEU A 54 -8.76 -2.58 5.13
CA LEU A 54 -8.99 -3.61 4.11
C LEU A 54 -10.12 -3.25 3.14
N LEU A 55 -11.12 -2.48 3.58
CA LEU A 55 -12.25 -2.11 2.75
C LEU A 55 -11.85 -1.32 1.50
N PRO A 56 -11.06 -0.24 1.59
CA PRO A 56 -10.57 0.47 0.42
C PRO A 56 -9.77 -0.42 -0.54
N HIS A 57 -8.85 -1.24 -0.03
CA HIS A 57 -8.03 -2.12 -0.86
C HIS A 57 -8.85 -3.19 -1.60
N LEU A 58 -9.99 -3.58 -1.05
CA LEU A 58 -10.91 -4.53 -1.71
C LEU A 58 -11.81 -3.85 -2.74
N LEU A 59 -12.37 -2.68 -2.41
CA LEU A 59 -13.43 -2.06 -3.20
C LEU A 59 -12.90 -1.06 -4.23
N LEU A 60 -11.95 -0.19 -3.84
CA LEU A 60 -11.50 0.91 -4.70
C LEU A 60 -10.82 0.46 -5.99
N PRO A 61 -9.98 -0.57 -6.04
CA PRO A 61 -9.40 -1.01 -7.30
C PRO A 61 -10.44 -1.37 -8.35
N VAL A 62 -11.51 -2.08 -7.95
CA VAL A 62 -12.60 -2.44 -8.87
C VAL A 62 -13.37 -1.21 -9.36
N LEU A 63 -13.61 -0.24 -8.46
CA LEU A 63 -14.37 0.96 -8.79
C LEU A 63 -13.57 1.96 -9.62
N ILE A 64 -12.27 2.07 -9.40
CA ILE A 64 -11.39 3.10 -9.98
C ILE A 64 -10.66 2.60 -11.23
N ALA A 65 -10.47 1.30 -11.40
CA ALA A 65 -9.75 0.74 -12.56
C ALA A 65 -10.21 1.31 -13.91
N PRO A 66 -11.50 1.42 -14.24
CA PRO A 66 -11.93 1.97 -15.52
C PRO A 66 -11.56 3.45 -15.71
N PHE A 67 -11.48 4.23 -14.62
CA PHE A 67 -10.99 5.60 -14.65
C PHE A 67 -9.47 5.65 -14.82
N MET A 68 -8.75 4.76 -14.12
CA MET A 68 -7.30 4.67 -14.19
C MET A 68 -6.80 4.38 -15.60
N ASP A 69 -7.53 3.59 -16.38
CA ASP A 69 -7.18 3.26 -17.76
C ASP A 69 -7.28 4.47 -18.72
N ARG A 70 -7.96 5.52 -18.31
CA ARG A 70 -8.26 6.69 -19.14
C ARG A 70 -7.52 7.97 -18.71
N LEU A 71 -6.99 7.98 -17.51
CA LEU A 71 -6.31 9.13 -16.91
C LEU A 71 -4.79 8.89 -16.83
N PRO A 72 -3.98 9.95 -16.74
CA PRO A 72 -2.54 9.80 -16.60
C PRO A 72 -2.20 9.15 -15.24
N ARG A 73 -1.77 7.92 -15.29
CA ARG A 73 -1.51 7.07 -14.08
C ARG A 73 -0.39 7.63 -13.22
N LYS A 74 0.65 8.21 -13.83
CA LYS A 74 1.74 8.87 -13.12
C LYS A 74 1.23 9.97 -12.19
N SER A 75 0.21 10.72 -12.61
CA SER A 75 -0.37 11.78 -11.79
C SER A 75 -1.04 11.23 -10.53
N PHE A 76 -1.60 10.02 -10.57
CA PHE A 76 -2.17 9.38 -9.38
C PHE A 76 -1.10 8.99 -8.38
N LEU A 77 0.03 8.41 -8.82
CA LEU A 77 1.15 8.08 -7.94
C LEU A 77 1.67 9.34 -7.24
N VAL A 78 2.07 10.35 -7.99
CA VAL A 78 2.61 11.59 -7.43
C VAL A 78 1.60 12.29 -6.51
N ALA A 79 0.32 12.37 -6.92
CA ALA A 79 -0.72 13.00 -6.10
C ALA A 79 -1.03 12.18 -4.85
N GLY A 80 -1.02 10.84 -4.96
CA GLY A 80 -1.20 9.91 -3.84
C GLY A 80 -0.12 10.10 -2.78
N ASP A 81 1.13 10.10 -3.18
CA ASP A 81 2.26 10.30 -2.27
C ASP A 81 2.26 11.69 -1.62
N ILE A 82 1.91 12.75 -2.36
CA ILE A 82 1.74 14.09 -1.78
C ILE A 82 0.59 14.11 -0.77
N ALA A 83 -0.55 13.50 -1.08
CA ALA A 83 -1.68 13.43 -0.17
C ALA A 83 -1.35 12.62 1.08
N ASN A 84 -0.65 11.49 0.94
CA ASN A 84 -0.09 10.73 2.06
C ASN A 84 0.83 11.58 2.92
N ALA A 85 1.76 12.32 2.32
CA ALA A 85 2.67 13.19 3.03
C ALA A 85 1.92 14.25 3.86
N VAL A 86 0.92 14.90 3.28
CA VAL A 86 0.11 15.93 3.97
C VAL A 86 -0.68 15.33 5.14
N LEU A 87 -1.34 14.17 4.93
CA LEU A 87 -2.12 13.52 5.99
C LEU A 87 -1.23 13.03 7.13
N LEU A 88 -0.10 12.43 6.83
CA LEU A 88 0.85 11.93 7.83
C LEU A 88 1.50 13.08 8.60
N ALA A 89 1.87 14.17 7.93
CA ALA A 89 2.34 15.40 8.61
C ALA A 89 1.25 15.94 9.55
N GLY A 90 0.01 16.03 9.06
CA GLY A 90 -1.13 16.46 9.86
C GLY A 90 -1.35 15.59 11.09
N MET A 91 -1.30 14.25 10.93
CA MET A 91 -1.39 13.29 12.04
C MET A 91 -0.26 13.46 13.06
N GLY A 92 0.99 13.56 12.58
CA GLY A 92 2.15 13.73 13.45
C GLY A 92 2.11 15.05 14.22
N LEU A 93 1.77 16.16 13.54
CA LEU A 93 1.58 17.47 14.19
C LEU A 93 0.41 17.47 15.17
N TRP A 94 -0.69 16.79 14.83
CA TRP A 94 -1.82 16.66 15.77
C TRP A 94 -1.39 15.99 17.06
N LEU A 95 -0.58 14.93 17.01
CA LEU A 95 -0.06 14.24 18.20
C LEU A 95 0.89 15.11 19.05
N LEU A 96 1.60 16.06 18.42
CA LEU A 96 2.51 16.94 19.16
C LEU A 96 1.78 18.04 19.91
N PHE A 97 0.64 18.53 19.41
CA PHE A 97 -0.04 19.71 19.94
C PHE A 97 -1.40 19.41 20.57
N PHE A 98 -2.01 18.25 20.29
CA PHE A 98 -3.33 17.90 20.77
C PHE A 98 -3.35 16.49 21.35
N ASN A 99 -4.41 16.19 22.10
CA ASN A 99 -4.61 14.85 22.66
C ASN A 99 -5.00 13.84 21.57
N PHE A 100 -4.72 12.57 21.83
CA PHE A 100 -5.12 11.47 20.97
C PHE A 100 -6.65 11.42 20.81
N SER A 101 -7.10 11.26 19.58
CA SER A 101 -8.53 11.05 19.23
C SER A 101 -8.69 9.81 18.38
N TYR A 102 -9.25 8.75 18.96
CA TYR A 102 -9.43 7.49 18.27
C TYR A 102 -10.21 7.63 16.96
N LEU A 103 -11.33 8.38 16.98
CA LEU A 103 -12.14 8.60 15.77
C LEU A 103 -11.39 9.41 14.70
N GLY A 104 -10.60 10.40 15.12
CA GLY A 104 -9.75 11.16 14.21
C GLY A 104 -8.73 10.27 13.52
N TYR A 105 -8.06 9.40 14.29
CA TYR A 105 -7.08 8.44 13.77
C TYR A 105 -7.72 7.38 12.87
N LEU A 106 -8.90 6.89 13.23
CA LEU A 106 -9.67 5.94 12.42
C LEU A 106 -10.03 6.57 11.06
N ALA A 107 -10.51 7.80 11.06
CA ALA A 107 -10.88 8.53 9.84
C ALA A 107 -9.66 8.79 8.94
N VAL A 108 -8.54 9.25 9.51
CA VAL A 108 -7.31 9.49 8.73
C VAL A 108 -6.72 8.18 8.22
N SER A 109 -6.73 7.10 9.02
CA SER A 109 -6.29 5.78 8.59
C SER A 109 -7.13 5.24 7.43
N LEU A 110 -8.43 5.49 7.42
CA LEU A 110 -9.30 5.15 6.30
C LEU A 110 -8.94 5.95 5.04
N LEU A 111 -8.70 7.26 5.18
CA LEU A 111 -8.27 8.10 4.06
C LEU A 111 -6.91 7.66 3.49
N LEU A 112 -5.95 7.36 4.36
CA LEU A 112 -4.64 6.82 3.96
C LEU A 112 -4.79 5.48 3.22
N ALA A 113 -5.69 4.61 3.68
CA ALA A 113 -5.97 3.35 3.00
C ALA A 113 -6.65 3.55 1.63
N CYS A 114 -7.53 4.56 1.50
CA CYS A 114 -8.10 4.92 0.21
C CYS A 114 -7.03 5.39 -0.78
N ILE A 115 -6.14 6.27 -0.33
CA ILE A 115 -5.03 6.76 -1.15
C ILE A 115 -4.11 5.60 -1.52
N GLY A 116 -3.72 4.75 -0.56
CA GLY A 116 -2.86 3.60 -0.79
C GLY A 116 -3.44 2.60 -1.80
N ALA A 117 -4.76 2.34 -1.75
CA ALA A 117 -5.41 1.45 -2.70
C ALA A 117 -5.39 2.00 -4.15
N VAL A 118 -5.54 3.32 -4.30
CA VAL A 118 -5.43 3.99 -5.61
C VAL A 118 -3.98 3.98 -6.10
N ASP A 119 -3.05 4.24 -5.21
CA ASP A 119 -1.62 4.25 -5.49
C ASP A 119 -1.11 2.88 -5.93
N GLU A 120 -1.49 1.81 -5.23
CA GLU A 120 -1.17 0.42 -5.57
C GLU A 120 -1.73 0.05 -6.95
N LEU A 121 -2.96 0.48 -7.27
CA LEU A 121 -3.56 0.27 -8.58
C LEU A 121 -2.78 1.02 -9.68
N ALA A 122 -2.41 2.27 -9.44
CA ALA A 122 -1.61 3.08 -10.37
C ALA A 122 -0.24 2.45 -10.58
N PHE A 123 0.45 2.04 -9.51
CA PHE A 123 1.74 1.37 -9.55
C PHE A 123 1.68 0.08 -10.37
N THR A 124 0.75 -0.82 -10.06
CA THR A 124 0.62 -2.09 -10.77
C THR A 124 0.29 -1.92 -12.26
N SER A 125 -0.40 -0.84 -12.60
CA SER A 125 -0.73 -0.49 -13.99
C SER A 125 0.44 0.09 -14.78
N ILE A 126 1.37 0.81 -14.11
CA ILE A 126 2.53 1.44 -14.75
C ILE A 126 3.74 0.51 -14.78
N TYR A 127 3.89 -0.31 -13.74
CA TYR A 127 5.10 -1.10 -13.51
C TYR A 127 5.51 -1.98 -14.72
N PRO A 128 4.59 -2.68 -15.40
CA PRO A 128 4.94 -3.46 -16.60
C PRO A 128 5.54 -2.61 -17.73
N GLU A 129 5.08 -1.35 -17.88
CA GLU A 129 5.55 -0.44 -18.95
C GLU A 129 6.97 0.10 -18.66
N LEU A 130 7.42 0.03 -17.41
CA LEU A 130 8.76 0.48 -17.00
C LEU A 130 9.81 -0.63 -17.09
N ILE A 131 9.40 -1.88 -17.27
CA ILE A 131 10.30 -3.02 -17.43
C ILE A 131 10.65 -3.16 -18.93
N PRO A 132 11.92 -3.19 -19.31
CA PRO A 132 12.33 -3.45 -20.69
C PRO A 132 11.87 -4.82 -21.18
N GLU A 133 11.48 -4.92 -22.44
CA GLU A 133 11.09 -6.17 -23.10
C GLU A 133 12.18 -7.25 -22.94
N GLY A 134 11.75 -8.44 -22.50
CA GLY A 134 12.64 -9.57 -22.24
C GLY A 134 13.32 -9.57 -20.85
N ALA A 135 13.02 -8.57 -19.99
CA ALA A 135 13.48 -8.50 -18.60
C ALA A 135 12.35 -8.63 -17.56
N GLU A 136 11.14 -9.00 -17.98
CA GLU A 136 9.93 -9.00 -17.17
C GLU A 136 10.10 -9.85 -15.91
N GLN A 137 10.61 -11.07 -16.05
CA GLN A 137 10.82 -11.96 -14.91
C GLN A 137 11.77 -11.36 -13.87
N LYS A 138 12.87 -10.74 -14.34
CA LYS A 138 13.85 -10.08 -13.44
C LYS A 138 13.23 -8.86 -12.76
N GLY A 139 12.45 -8.05 -13.51
CA GLY A 139 11.75 -6.88 -13.00
C GLY A 139 10.77 -7.23 -11.89
N TYR A 140 9.89 -8.19 -12.12
CA TYR A 140 8.95 -8.65 -11.10
C TYR A 140 9.64 -9.33 -9.91
N ALA A 141 10.76 -10.02 -10.10
CA ALA A 141 11.54 -10.56 -9.00
C ALA A 141 12.07 -9.45 -8.08
N VAL A 142 12.58 -8.34 -8.65
CA VAL A 142 13.07 -7.20 -7.85
C VAL A 142 11.93 -6.58 -7.04
N SER A 143 10.77 -6.29 -7.65
CA SER A 143 9.66 -5.68 -6.92
C SER A 143 9.09 -6.59 -5.83
N SER A 144 8.95 -7.90 -6.10
CA SER A 144 8.40 -8.84 -5.12
C SER A 144 9.32 -9.07 -3.92
N MET A 145 10.64 -8.88 -4.07
CA MET A 145 11.60 -8.97 -2.98
C MET A 145 11.71 -7.70 -2.15
N LEU A 146 11.31 -6.55 -2.69
CA LEU A 146 11.51 -5.24 -2.06
C LEU A 146 10.86 -5.18 -0.68
N TYR A 147 9.56 -5.44 -0.60
CA TYR A 147 8.80 -5.38 0.66
C TYR A 147 9.30 -6.38 1.71
N PRO A 148 9.46 -7.69 1.42
CA PRO A 148 9.97 -8.66 2.41
C PRO A 148 11.34 -8.30 2.96
N VAL A 149 12.27 -7.89 2.09
CA VAL A 149 13.63 -7.52 2.50
C VAL A 149 13.60 -6.28 3.39
N LEU A 150 12.90 -5.23 2.97
CA LEU A 150 12.79 -4.01 3.76
C LEU A 150 12.06 -4.27 5.08
N LYS A 151 11.05 -5.13 5.11
CA LYS A 151 10.33 -5.47 6.33
C LYS A 151 11.22 -6.12 7.37
N VAL A 152 12.06 -7.07 6.98
CA VAL A 152 13.02 -7.73 7.91
C VAL A 152 13.98 -6.72 8.54
N ILE A 153 14.44 -5.73 7.77
CA ILE A 153 15.38 -4.72 8.23
C ILE A 153 14.66 -3.63 9.05
N MET A 154 13.54 -3.15 8.52
CA MET A 154 12.85 -1.97 9.08
C MET A 154 12.03 -2.27 10.33
N THR A 155 11.53 -3.50 10.52
CA THR A 155 10.72 -3.83 11.70
C THR A 155 11.51 -3.66 13.00
N PRO A 156 12.72 -4.23 13.19
CA PRO A 156 13.49 -3.96 14.40
C PRO A 156 13.96 -2.51 14.51
N LEU A 157 14.28 -1.87 13.38
CA LEU A 157 14.65 -0.46 13.38
C LEU A 157 13.46 0.44 13.78
N ALA A 158 12.26 0.14 13.31
CA ALA A 158 11.03 0.86 13.68
C ALA A 158 10.74 0.77 15.19
N ALA A 159 11.02 -0.38 15.83
CA ALA A 159 10.90 -0.51 17.27
C ALA A 159 11.87 0.42 18.02
N VAL A 160 13.13 0.46 17.61
CA VAL A 160 14.12 1.39 18.20
C VAL A 160 13.74 2.85 17.96
N LEU A 161 13.27 3.19 16.77
CA LEU A 161 12.81 4.54 16.45
C LEU A 161 11.59 4.92 17.27
N LEU A 162 10.68 3.99 17.52
CA LEU A 162 9.50 4.23 18.37
C LEU A 162 9.90 4.57 19.80
N ASP A 163 10.82 3.80 20.37
CA ASP A 163 11.30 4.02 21.75
C ASP A 163 12.10 5.31 21.90
N THR A 164 12.81 5.75 20.85
CA THR A 164 13.71 6.92 20.92
C THR A 164 13.03 8.22 20.48
N LEU A 165 12.24 8.20 19.42
CA LEU A 165 11.64 9.39 18.81
C LEU A 165 10.16 9.55 19.15
N GLY A 166 9.46 8.44 19.40
CA GLY A 166 8.02 8.41 19.56
C GLY A 166 7.23 8.49 18.26
N VAL A 167 5.93 8.19 18.33
CA VAL A 167 5.04 8.02 17.17
C VAL A 167 4.96 9.28 16.32
N ALA A 168 4.82 10.47 16.93
CA ALA A 168 4.64 11.73 16.21
C ALA A 168 5.79 12.00 15.22
N TRP A 169 7.02 11.83 15.66
CA TRP A 169 8.19 12.06 14.82
C TRP A 169 8.37 11.00 13.73
N ILE A 170 7.95 9.74 13.99
CA ILE A 170 7.94 8.69 12.96
C ILE A 170 6.95 9.05 11.85
N LEU A 171 5.76 9.54 12.19
CA LEU A 171 4.76 9.97 11.18
C LEU A 171 5.25 11.17 10.37
N ILE A 172 5.91 12.14 11.02
CA ILE A 172 6.52 13.28 10.31
C ILE A 172 7.67 12.82 9.41
N ALA A 173 8.50 11.89 9.86
CA ALA A 173 9.56 11.32 9.03
C ALA A 173 8.99 10.54 7.84
N GLN A 174 7.94 9.73 8.05
CA GLN A 174 7.22 9.04 6.98
C GLN A 174 6.63 10.03 5.97
N SER A 175 6.04 11.14 6.44
CA SER A 175 5.57 12.22 5.56
C SER A 175 6.69 12.75 4.67
N GLY A 176 7.88 12.99 5.23
CA GLY A 176 9.06 13.40 4.46
C GLY A 176 9.49 12.37 3.42
N LEU A 177 9.41 11.08 3.77
CA LEU A 177 9.72 9.97 2.84
C LEU A 177 8.67 9.87 1.71
N SER A 178 7.38 9.99 2.01
CA SER A 178 6.33 10.02 0.98
C SER A 178 6.51 11.21 0.02
N PHE A 179 6.87 12.38 0.56
CA PHE A 179 7.18 13.53 -0.27
C PHE A 179 8.42 13.32 -1.17
N ALA A 180 9.46 12.65 -0.64
CA ALA A 180 10.64 12.29 -1.42
C ALA A 180 10.32 11.24 -2.49
N ALA A 181 9.42 10.29 -2.22
CA ALA A 181 8.91 9.33 -3.21
C ALA A 181 8.18 10.08 -4.34
N ALA A 182 7.24 10.98 -4.01
CA ALA A 182 6.54 11.82 -4.99
C ALA A 182 7.49 12.61 -5.91
N ILE A 183 8.54 13.22 -5.33
CA ILE A 183 9.57 13.90 -6.12
C ILE A 183 10.28 12.91 -7.06
N THR A 184 10.66 11.75 -6.56
CA THR A 184 11.36 10.72 -7.35
C THR A 184 10.48 10.24 -8.51
N GLU A 185 9.20 9.98 -8.26
CA GLU A 185 8.22 9.57 -9.26
C GLU A 185 7.96 10.65 -10.31
N SER A 186 8.01 11.93 -9.92
CA SER A 186 7.82 13.03 -10.85
C SER A 186 8.84 13.03 -11.99
N PHE A 187 10.03 12.45 -11.79
CA PHE A 187 11.08 12.30 -12.80
C PHE A 187 10.91 11.08 -13.73
N ILE A 188 9.94 10.20 -13.48
CA ILE A 188 9.63 9.09 -14.36
C ILE A 188 9.04 9.65 -15.68
N HIS A 189 9.56 9.20 -16.81
CA HIS A 189 9.06 9.59 -18.11
C HIS A 189 8.19 8.47 -18.67
N LEU A 190 6.89 8.73 -18.78
CA LEU A 190 5.90 7.86 -19.40
C LEU A 190 5.24 8.64 -20.54
N ASP A 191 5.10 7.99 -21.68
CA ASP A 191 4.34 8.54 -22.79
C ASP A 191 2.86 8.19 -22.65
N GLU A 192 2.13 9.04 -21.93
CA GLU A 192 0.70 8.86 -21.67
C GLU A 192 -0.16 9.77 -22.57
N THR A 193 0.41 10.32 -23.65
CA THR A 193 -0.23 11.34 -24.52
C THR A 193 -1.52 10.82 -25.15
N GLU A 194 -1.58 9.57 -25.54
CA GLU A 194 -2.78 8.96 -26.14
C GLU A 194 -3.96 8.83 -25.16
N ARG A 195 -3.69 8.76 -23.85
CA ARG A 195 -4.73 8.59 -22.80
C ARG A 195 -5.46 9.91 -22.50
N GLN A 196 -4.77 11.04 -22.63
CA GLN A 196 -5.33 12.37 -22.38
C GLN A 196 -6.40 12.80 -23.39
N HIS A 197 -6.47 12.14 -24.55
CA HIS A 197 -7.38 12.49 -25.64
C HIS A 197 -8.64 11.64 -25.70
N ARG A 198 -8.93 10.82 -24.68
CA ARG A 198 -10.15 10.01 -24.63
C ARG A 198 -11.36 10.86 -24.22
N THR A 199 -12.51 10.56 -24.85
CA THR A 199 -13.79 11.24 -24.64
C THR A 199 -14.21 11.27 -23.16
N PRO A 200 -15.03 12.29 -22.74
CA PRO A 200 -15.56 12.36 -21.38
C PRO A 200 -16.21 11.05 -20.95
N TYR A 201 -15.82 10.56 -19.79
CA TYR A 201 -16.28 9.28 -19.28
C TYR A 201 -17.57 9.45 -18.49
N SER A 202 -18.64 8.81 -18.91
CA SER A 202 -19.92 8.88 -18.24
C SER A 202 -20.07 7.75 -17.19
N LEU A 203 -20.88 7.98 -16.17
CA LEU A 203 -21.23 6.94 -15.18
C LEU A 203 -21.87 5.71 -15.84
N GLN A 204 -22.59 5.91 -16.95
CA GLN A 204 -23.19 4.81 -17.69
C GLN A 204 -22.13 3.95 -18.41
N ALA A 205 -21.10 4.58 -18.98
CA ALA A 205 -19.95 3.86 -19.56
C ALA A 205 -19.19 3.08 -18.48
N TRP A 206 -18.96 3.71 -17.31
CA TRP A 206 -18.34 3.05 -16.17
C TRP A 206 -19.10 1.80 -15.71
N ALA A 207 -20.42 1.91 -15.55
CA ALA A 207 -21.25 0.76 -15.18
C ALA A 207 -21.21 -0.36 -16.26
N GLY A 208 -21.09 0.04 -17.54
CA GLY A 208 -20.87 -0.88 -18.66
C GLY A 208 -19.56 -1.63 -18.54
N ASP A 209 -18.45 -0.94 -18.32
CA ASP A 209 -17.12 -1.53 -18.21
C ASP A 209 -17.04 -2.50 -17.01
N ILE A 210 -17.62 -2.14 -15.86
CA ILE A 210 -17.70 -3.06 -14.69
C ILE A 210 -18.52 -4.31 -15.03
N ARG A 211 -19.65 -4.14 -15.72
CA ARG A 211 -20.50 -5.26 -16.09
C ARG A 211 -19.78 -6.21 -17.07
N GLU A 212 -19.09 -5.65 -18.04
CA GLU A 212 -18.28 -6.41 -19.00
C GLU A 212 -17.18 -7.21 -18.31
N ALA A 213 -16.44 -6.58 -17.39
CA ALA A 213 -15.39 -7.24 -16.60
C ALA A 213 -15.95 -8.40 -15.77
N VAL A 214 -17.10 -8.22 -15.11
CA VAL A 214 -17.77 -9.27 -14.33
C VAL A 214 -18.27 -10.40 -15.26
N GLN A 215 -18.79 -10.04 -16.43
CA GLN A 215 -19.26 -11.03 -17.41
C GLN A 215 -18.06 -11.85 -17.95
N TYR A 216 -16.98 -11.22 -18.32
CA TYR A 216 -15.74 -11.86 -18.75
C TYR A 216 -15.23 -12.86 -17.70
N LEU A 217 -15.18 -12.46 -16.42
CA LEU A 217 -14.78 -13.34 -15.33
C LEU A 217 -15.72 -14.56 -15.17
N LYS A 218 -17.03 -14.41 -15.45
CA LYS A 218 -17.98 -15.51 -15.38
C LYS A 218 -17.83 -16.50 -16.53
N GLU A 219 -17.47 -16.01 -17.72
CA GLU A 219 -17.31 -16.81 -18.94
C GLU A 219 -15.98 -17.57 -18.95
N GLU A 220 -14.91 -16.95 -18.44
CA GLU A 220 -13.56 -17.53 -18.38
C GLU A 220 -13.37 -18.45 -17.16
N ARG A 221 -13.76 -19.72 -17.32
CA ARG A 221 -13.73 -20.72 -16.23
C ARG A 221 -12.35 -20.89 -15.59
N GLY A 222 -11.28 -20.87 -16.40
CA GLY A 222 -9.90 -21.00 -15.90
C GLY A 222 -9.53 -19.87 -14.98
N LEU A 223 -9.77 -18.63 -15.40
CA LEU A 223 -9.49 -17.41 -14.63
C LEU A 223 -10.33 -17.39 -13.34
N ARG A 224 -11.61 -17.70 -13.45
CA ARG A 224 -12.51 -17.79 -12.30
C ARG A 224 -12.02 -18.79 -11.25
N SER A 225 -11.61 -20.00 -11.65
CA SER A 225 -11.11 -21.02 -10.73
C SER A 225 -9.84 -20.57 -10.01
N VAL A 226 -8.94 -19.84 -10.69
CA VAL A 226 -7.74 -19.25 -10.07
C VAL A 226 -8.13 -18.20 -9.03
N TYR A 227 -9.08 -17.31 -9.34
CA TYR A 227 -9.54 -16.29 -8.38
C TYR A 227 -10.26 -16.92 -7.18
N GLU A 228 -11.12 -17.93 -7.39
CA GLU A 228 -11.78 -18.67 -6.31
C GLU A 228 -10.76 -19.35 -5.39
N TYR A 229 -9.76 -20.01 -5.96
CA TYR A 229 -8.66 -20.64 -5.23
C TYR A 229 -7.86 -19.61 -4.42
N MET A 230 -7.46 -18.49 -5.05
CA MET A 230 -6.73 -17.41 -4.38
C MET A 230 -7.54 -16.76 -3.27
N ALA A 231 -8.84 -16.54 -3.47
CA ALA A 231 -9.73 -15.97 -2.44
C ALA A 231 -9.81 -16.87 -1.20
N VAL A 232 -9.95 -18.17 -1.39
CA VAL A 232 -10.01 -19.14 -0.28
C VAL A 232 -8.65 -19.22 0.42
N THR A 233 -7.56 -19.40 -0.31
CA THR A 233 -6.22 -19.56 0.28
C THR A 233 -5.75 -18.31 1.00
N ASN A 234 -5.91 -17.14 0.41
CA ASN A 234 -5.54 -15.86 1.04
C ASN A 234 -6.47 -15.54 2.22
N GLY A 235 -7.78 -15.84 2.11
CA GLY A 235 -8.73 -15.66 3.20
C GLY A 235 -8.36 -16.51 4.42
N VAL A 236 -8.03 -17.79 4.23
CA VAL A 236 -7.57 -18.68 5.31
C VAL A 236 -6.22 -18.20 5.88
N ALA A 237 -5.26 -17.85 5.01
CA ALA A 237 -3.96 -17.36 5.44
C ALA A 237 -4.05 -16.06 6.25
N SER A 238 -4.91 -15.14 5.86
CA SER A 238 -5.14 -13.88 6.59
C SER A 238 -5.75 -14.10 7.97
N GLY A 239 -6.60 -15.10 8.12
CA GLY A 239 -7.19 -15.48 9.42
C GLY A 239 -6.19 -16.15 10.37
N PHE A 240 -5.12 -16.76 9.85
CA PHE A 240 -4.15 -17.50 10.66
C PHE A 240 -3.30 -16.59 11.56
N SER A 241 -2.88 -15.43 11.06
CA SER A 241 -2.03 -14.49 11.82
C SER A 241 -2.67 -13.97 13.12
N PRO A 242 -3.93 -13.49 13.15
CA PRO A 242 -4.60 -13.10 14.40
C PRO A 242 -4.76 -14.25 15.38
N ILE A 243 -5.00 -15.48 14.90
CA ILE A 243 -5.12 -16.67 15.74
C ILE A 243 -3.78 -16.99 16.41
N LEU A 244 -2.68 -16.92 15.65
CA LEU A 244 -1.33 -17.11 16.22
C LEU A 244 -1.01 -16.06 17.27
N VAL A 245 -1.29 -14.78 17.03
CA VAL A 245 -1.09 -13.72 18.02
C VAL A 245 -1.89 -14.00 19.30
N ALA A 246 -3.15 -14.37 19.17
CA ALA A 246 -4.00 -14.73 20.31
C ALA A 246 -3.43 -15.95 21.06
N PHE A 247 -2.99 -16.97 20.34
CA PHE A 247 -2.37 -18.17 20.92
C PHE A 247 -1.11 -17.83 21.73
N PHE A 248 -0.16 -17.10 21.15
CA PHE A 248 1.08 -16.72 21.85
C PHE A 248 0.87 -15.80 23.05
N ARG A 249 -0.26 -15.06 23.09
CA ARG A 249 -0.60 -14.21 24.24
C ARG A 249 -1.36 -14.92 25.36
N THR A 250 -2.12 -15.96 25.05
CA THR A 250 -2.99 -16.63 26.02
C THR A 250 -2.37 -17.89 26.63
N PHE A 251 -1.43 -18.54 25.93
CA PHE A 251 -0.81 -19.76 26.44
C PHE A 251 0.36 -19.46 27.40
N PRO A 252 0.36 -20.05 28.61
CA PRO A 252 1.44 -19.88 29.59
C PRO A 252 2.77 -20.38 29.01
N GLY A 253 3.81 -19.58 29.15
CA GLY A 253 5.17 -19.91 28.68
C GLY A 253 5.55 -19.38 27.30
N PHE A 254 4.59 -18.80 26.54
CA PHE A 254 4.88 -18.13 25.29
C PHE A 254 5.02 -16.62 25.49
N THR A 255 5.94 -16.00 24.75
CA THR A 255 6.21 -14.55 24.81
C THR A 255 6.02 -13.90 23.45
N ALA A 256 5.78 -12.59 23.44
CA ALA A 256 5.72 -11.82 22.18
C ALA A 256 7.02 -11.91 21.38
N ALA A 257 8.16 -12.08 22.05
CA ALA A 257 9.46 -12.30 21.39
C ALA A 257 9.52 -13.64 20.64
N MET A 258 8.84 -14.68 21.13
CA MET A 258 8.75 -15.98 20.43
C MET A 258 7.85 -15.91 19.19
N TYR A 259 6.89 -14.97 19.16
CA TYR A 259 6.08 -14.73 17.97
C TYR A 259 6.87 -14.00 16.85
N SER A 260 7.85 -13.19 17.23
CA SER A 260 8.65 -12.40 16.28
C SER A 260 9.88 -13.13 15.72
N ALA A 261 10.24 -14.27 16.31
CA ALA A 261 11.36 -15.13 15.89
C ALA A 261 10.92 -16.17 14.84
#